data_6d309012a40d3dc02dffc555d0f533f4
#
_entry.id   6d309012a40d3dc02dffc555d0f533f4
#
_cell.length_a   1.000
_cell.length_b   1.000
_cell.length_c   1.000
_cell.angle_alpha   90.00
_cell.angle_beta   90.00
_cell.angle_gamma   90.00
#
_symmetry.space_group_name_H-M   'P 1'
#
loop_
_entity.id
_entity.type
_entity.pdbx_description
1 polymer ?
#
loop_
_entity_poly.entity_id
_entity_poly.type
_entity_poly.pdbx_seq_one_letter_code
_entity_poly.pdbx_strand_id
1 'polypeptide(L)'
;RIKEKLQCLPEEILDKADLDINDASIEIDETEARIERLARERERIGPVNLRAEIEVEELEQKITDMETERDDLNGAIDRLRRAISSLNKEGRSRLLQAFDDVNSHFQKLFTRLFGGGSAHLKLIEAEDPLDAGIEIMASPPGKKLQTMSLLSGGEQALTALALIFSA
;
A
#
# COMPACT_ATOMS: atom_id res chain seq x y z
N ARG A 1 -7.10 -32.00 58.86
CA ARG A 1 -6.45 -30.81 58.17
C ARG A 1 -5.74 -31.21 56.89
N ILE A 2 -4.91 -32.30 56.87
CA ILE A 2 -4.22 -32.76 55.67
C ILE A 2 -5.20 -33.37 54.64
N LYS A 3 -6.14 -34.22 55.11
CA LYS A 3 -7.21 -34.82 54.34
C LYS A 3 -8.09 -33.77 53.58
N GLU A 4 -8.38 -32.65 54.23
CA GLU A 4 -9.19 -31.58 53.67
C GLU A 4 -8.45 -30.77 52.58
N LYS A 5 -7.13 -30.63 52.72
CA LYS A 5 -6.28 -29.91 51.77
C LYS A 5 -5.93 -30.73 50.53
N LEU A 6 -5.74 -32.04 50.64
CA LEU A 6 -5.28 -32.90 49.55
C LEU A 6 -6.43 -33.64 48.86
N GLN A 7 -7.65 -33.62 49.42
CA GLN A 7 -8.84 -34.32 48.89
C GLN A 7 -8.61 -35.79 48.50
N CYS A 8 -7.71 -36.48 49.27
CA CYS A 8 -7.36 -37.86 49.02
C CYS A 8 -7.42 -38.69 50.32
N LEU A 9 -7.55 -40.03 50.20
CA LEU A 9 -7.54 -40.96 51.28
C LEU A 9 -6.12 -41.04 51.89
N PRO A 10 -5.98 -41.33 53.21
CA PRO A 10 -4.67 -41.41 53.87
C PRO A 10 -3.70 -42.42 53.23
N GLU A 11 -4.24 -43.47 52.62
CA GLU A 11 -3.49 -44.55 51.96
C GLU A 11 -2.95 -44.06 50.58
N GLU A 12 -3.65 -43.15 49.91
CA GLU A 12 -3.23 -42.55 48.65
C GLU A 12 -2.18 -41.43 48.81
N ILE A 13 -2.03 -40.90 50.03
CA ILE A 13 -1.06 -39.81 50.29
C ILE A 13 0.37 -40.32 50.15
N LEU A 14 0.63 -41.55 50.57
CA LEU A 14 1.95 -42.16 50.52
C LEU A 14 2.38 -42.50 49.11
N ASP A 15 1.44 -43.04 48.28
CA ASP A 15 1.69 -43.32 46.88
C ASP A 15 1.93 -42.02 46.05
N LYS A 16 1.18 -40.98 46.35
CA LYS A 16 1.37 -39.66 45.69
C LYS A 16 2.63 -38.93 46.14
N ALA A 17 3.13 -39.22 47.32
CA ALA A 17 4.35 -38.62 47.86
C ALA A 17 5.61 -39.40 47.48
N ASP A 18 5.48 -40.58 46.87
CA ASP A 18 6.58 -41.51 46.54
C ASP A 18 7.45 -41.83 47.76
N LEU A 19 6.79 -42.04 48.94
CA LEU A 19 7.42 -42.24 50.21
C LEU A 19 7.18 -43.67 50.70
N ASP A 20 8.25 -44.39 51.07
CA ASP A 20 8.17 -45.69 51.70
C ASP A 20 7.95 -45.50 53.24
N ILE A 21 6.89 -46.13 53.80
CA ILE A 21 6.55 -46.09 55.24
C ILE A 21 7.70 -46.59 56.15
N ASN A 22 8.58 -47.40 55.58
CA ASN A 22 9.68 -47.97 56.27
C ASN A 22 10.98 -47.17 56.27
N ASP A 23 11.02 -46.07 55.61
CA ASP A 23 12.18 -45.19 55.55
C ASP A 23 12.23 -44.33 56.83
N ALA A 24 12.85 -44.85 57.90
CA ALA A 24 12.99 -44.18 59.14
C ALA A 24 14.00 -43.01 59.18
N SER A 25 14.50 -42.62 57.99
CA SER A 25 15.51 -41.59 57.83
C SER A 25 14.93 -40.21 57.48
N ILE A 26 13.58 -40.03 57.42
CA ILE A 26 12.98 -38.77 57.15
C ILE A 26 13.10 -37.81 58.31
N GLU A 27 14.06 -36.90 58.27
CA GLU A 27 14.17 -35.83 59.26
C GLU A 27 12.99 -34.83 59.00
N ILE A 28 12.07 -34.83 60.01
CA ILE A 28 10.86 -34.01 59.97
C ILE A 28 11.21 -32.53 59.78
N ASP A 29 12.22 -32.04 60.46
CA ASP A 29 12.70 -30.66 60.40
C ASP A 29 13.21 -30.27 58.99
N GLU A 30 13.88 -31.20 58.31
CA GLU A 30 14.39 -30.96 56.94
C GLU A 30 13.25 -30.91 55.90
N THR A 31 12.26 -31.79 56.05
CA THR A 31 11.09 -31.82 55.20
C THR A 31 10.19 -30.59 55.42
N GLU A 32 10.02 -30.11 56.63
CA GLU A 32 9.28 -28.87 56.94
C GLU A 32 9.99 -27.66 56.36
N ALA A 33 11.30 -27.55 56.49
CA ALA A 33 12.09 -26.48 55.89
C ALA A 33 11.98 -26.47 54.37
N ARG A 34 11.96 -27.66 53.75
CA ARG A 34 11.77 -27.81 52.29
C ARG A 34 10.37 -27.37 51.82
N ILE A 35 9.34 -27.74 52.56
CA ILE A 35 7.95 -27.33 52.29
C ILE A 35 7.82 -25.80 52.39
N GLU A 36 8.36 -25.20 53.44
CA GLU A 36 8.33 -23.75 53.58
C GLU A 36 9.09 -23.02 52.45
N ARG A 37 10.22 -23.57 52.03
CA ARG A 37 10.98 -23.02 50.89
C ARG A 37 10.20 -23.10 49.62
N LEU A 38 9.60 -24.25 49.27
CA LEU A 38 8.78 -24.45 48.10
C LEU A 38 7.51 -23.56 48.10
N ALA A 39 6.90 -23.38 49.29
CA ALA A 39 5.76 -22.48 49.44
C ALA A 39 6.15 -21.03 49.17
N ARG A 40 7.31 -20.56 49.65
CA ARG A 40 7.83 -19.22 49.35
C ARG A 40 8.21 -19.06 47.88
N GLU A 41 8.78 -20.06 47.23
CA GLU A 41 9.05 -20.04 45.77
C GLU A 41 7.77 -19.97 44.97
N ARG A 42 6.73 -20.73 45.32
CA ARG A 42 5.42 -20.67 44.69
C ARG A 42 4.76 -19.29 44.83
N GLU A 43 4.83 -18.70 46.03
CA GLU A 43 4.30 -17.34 46.25
C GLU A 43 5.05 -16.28 45.41
N ARG A 44 6.37 -16.45 45.24
CA ARG A 44 7.19 -15.53 44.42
C ARG A 44 6.89 -15.61 42.91
N ILE A 45 6.50 -16.79 42.43
CA ILE A 45 6.08 -16.96 41.03
C ILE A 45 4.76 -16.24 40.76
N GLY A 46 3.90 -16.10 41.81
CA GLY A 46 2.61 -15.43 41.66
C GLY A 46 1.58 -16.25 40.88
N PRO A 47 0.48 -15.63 40.46
CA PRO A 47 -0.55 -16.31 39.69
C PRO A 47 -0.01 -16.63 38.28
N VAL A 48 0.13 -17.92 37.99
CA VAL A 48 0.52 -18.41 36.66
C VAL A 48 -0.70 -18.46 35.75
N ASN A 49 -0.62 -17.81 34.59
CA ASN A 49 -1.66 -17.94 33.58
C ASN A 49 -1.49 -19.28 32.84
N LEU A 50 -2.27 -20.28 33.22
CA LEU A 50 -2.25 -21.62 32.63
C LEU A 50 -2.70 -21.63 31.14
N ARG A 51 -3.25 -20.52 30.65
CA ARG A 51 -3.66 -20.36 29.27
C ARG A 51 -2.65 -19.57 28.42
N ALA A 52 -1.58 -19.06 29.05
CA ALA A 52 -0.61 -18.20 28.38
C ALA A 52 0.02 -18.88 27.15
N GLU A 53 0.28 -20.16 27.20
CA GLU A 53 0.85 -20.92 26.09
C GLU A 53 -0.11 -20.97 24.90
N ILE A 54 -1.40 -21.23 25.14
CA ILE A 54 -2.44 -21.25 24.12
C ILE A 54 -2.64 -19.84 23.53
N GLU A 55 -2.68 -18.81 24.40
CA GLU A 55 -2.84 -17.42 23.96
C GLU A 55 -1.65 -16.94 23.12
N VAL A 56 -0.43 -17.39 23.43
CA VAL A 56 0.77 -17.11 22.64
C VAL A 56 0.67 -17.78 21.27
N GLU A 57 0.28 -19.04 21.19
CA GLU A 57 0.15 -19.78 19.94
C GLU A 57 -0.93 -19.16 19.03
N GLU A 58 -2.08 -18.78 19.60
CA GLU A 58 -3.14 -18.05 18.87
C GLU A 58 -2.67 -16.69 18.34
N LEU A 59 -1.86 -15.97 19.13
CA LEU A 59 -1.30 -14.67 18.71
C LEU A 59 -0.22 -14.83 17.63
N GLU A 60 0.65 -15.83 17.75
CA GLU A 60 1.67 -16.12 16.73
C GLU A 60 1.04 -16.50 15.38
N GLN A 61 -0.02 -17.32 15.42
CA GLN A 61 -0.76 -17.65 14.21
C GLN A 61 -1.37 -16.39 13.58
N LYS A 62 -2.01 -15.55 14.39
CA LYS A 62 -2.60 -14.30 13.91
C LYS A 62 -1.57 -13.33 13.33
N ILE A 63 -0.39 -13.24 13.93
CA ILE A 63 0.72 -12.44 13.40
C ILE A 63 1.15 -12.98 12.04
N THR A 64 1.33 -14.29 11.91
CA THR A 64 1.72 -14.95 10.65
C THR A 64 0.70 -14.69 9.54
N ASP A 65 -0.60 -14.82 9.85
CA ASP A 65 -1.68 -14.55 8.90
C ASP A 65 -1.68 -13.07 8.46
N MET A 66 -1.53 -12.14 9.39
CA MET A 66 -1.47 -10.70 9.10
C MET A 66 -0.21 -10.32 8.29
N GLU A 67 0.93 -10.96 8.54
CA GLU A 67 2.15 -10.75 7.76
C GLU A 67 1.97 -11.24 6.32
N THR A 68 1.35 -12.39 6.15
CA THR A 68 1.03 -12.93 4.81
C THR A 68 0.10 -12.00 4.05
N GLU A 69 -0.98 -11.54 4.69
CA GLU A 69 -1.92 -10.60 4.08
C GLU A 69 -1.25 -9.27 3.71
N ARG A 70 -0.39 -8.74 4.59
CA ARG A 70 0.40 -7.53 4.32
C ARG A 70 1.28 -7.70 3.09
N ASP A 71 1.96 -8.81 2.96
CA ASP A 71 2.88 -9.06 1.84
C ASP A 71 2.11 -9.25 0.53
N ASP A 72 0.96 -9.89 0.56
CA ASP A 72 0.06 -10.01 -0.60
C ASP A 72 -0.48 -8.65 -1.05
N LEU A 73 -0.90 -7.81 -0.10
CA LEU A 73 -1.37 -6.45 -0.38
C LEU A 73 -0.25 -5.57 -0.97
N ASN A 74 0.95 -5.63 -0.41
CA ASN A 74 2.10 -4.92 -0.95
C ASN A 74 2.42 -5.36 -2.38
N GLY A 75 2.40 -6.67 -2.63
CA GLY A 75 2.56 -7.23 -3.97
C GLY A 75 1.48 -6.76 -4.96
N ALA A 76 0.23 -6.64 -4.51
CA ALA A 76 -0.86 -6.10 -5.32
C ALA A 76 -0.68 -4.60 -5.61
N ILE A 77 -0.29 -3.81 -4.62
CA ILE A 77 0.02 -2.38 -4.79
C ILE A 77 1.14 -2.17 -5.81
N ASP A 78 2.20 -2.94 -5.75
CA ASP A 78 3.31 -2.83 -6.68
C ASP A 78 2.93 -3.24 -8.12
N ARG A 79 2.04 -4.23 -8.27
CA ARG A 79 1.46 -4.57 -9.58
C ARG A 79 0.63 -3.43 -10.14
N LEU A 80 -0.24 -2.82 -9.32
CA LEU A 80 -1.07 -1.69 -9.72
C LEU A 80 -0.24 -0.47 -10.10
N ARG A 81 0.78 -0.12 -9.31
CA ARG A 81 1.69 1.00 -9.61
C ARG A 81 2.40 0.81 -10.96
N ARG A 82 2.88 -0.40 -11.23
CA ARG A 82 3.50 -0.72 -12.53
C ARG A 82 2.51 -0.62 -13.69
N ALA A 83 1.28 -1.11 -13.50
CA ALA A 83 0.24 -1.01 -14.51
C ALA A 83 -0.13 0.45 -14.81
N ILE A 84 -0.33 1.28 -13.78
CA ILE A 84 -0.61 2.73 -13.94
C ILE A 84 0.56 3.42 -14.66
N SER A 85 1.80 3.16 -14.27
CA SER A 85 2.98 3.74 -14.93
C SER A 85 3.05 3.34 -16.41
N SER A 86 2.76 2.08 -16.74
CA SER A 86 2.72 1.60 -18.11
C SER A 86 1.59 2.28 -18.93
N LEU A 87 0.39 2.39 -18.35
CA LEU A 87 -0.74 3.07 -18.99
C LEU A 87 -0.45 4.55 -19.22
N ASN A 88 0.12 5.25 -18.25
CA ASN A 88 0.50 6.65 -18.40
C ASN A 88 1.54 6.84 -19.50
N LYS A 89 2.55 5.98 -19.56
CA LYS A 89 3.58 6.02 -20.60
C LYS A 89 2.97 5.82 -22.00
N GLU A 90 2.09 4.82 -22.13
CA GLU A 90 1.39 4.55 -23.39
C GLU A 90 0.45 5.71 -23.76
N GLY A 91 -0.31 6.23 -22.78
CA GLY A 91 -1.19 7.38 -22.98
C GLY A 91 -0.44 8.61 -23.46
N ARG A 92 0.71 8.93 -22.84
CA ARG A 92 1.57 10.04 -23.26
C ARG A 92 2.09 9.84 -24.68
N SER A 93 2.54 8.64 -25.02
CA SER A 93 3.06 8.34 -26.35
C SER A 93 1.99 8.53 -27.42
N ARG A 94 0.78 8.02 -27.19
CA ARG A 94 -0.36 8.15 -28.10
C ARG A 94 -0.83 9.60 -28.23
N LEU A 95 -0.89 10.33 -27.11
CA LEU A 95 -1.28 11.74 -27.13
C LEU A 95 -0.31 12.59 -27.95
N LEU A 96 1.01 12.42 -27.73
CA LEU A 96 2.02 13.17 -28.47
C LEU A 96 1.98 12.83 -29.99
N GLN A 97 1.81 11.55 -30.31
CA GLN A 97 1.67 11.14 -31.72
C GLN A 97 0.43 11.76 -32.37
N ALA A 98 -0.74 11.67 -31.72
CA ALA A 98 -1.96 12.29 -32.20
C ALA A 98 -1.81 13.82 -32.34
N PHE A 99 -1.15 14.47 -31.38
CA PHE A 99 -0.85 15.88 -31.43
C PHE A 99 0.00 16.25 -32.63
N ASP A 100 1.05 15.51 -32.93
CA ASP A 100 1.93 15.75 -34.06
C ASP A 100 1.19 15.56 -35.40
N ASP A 101 0.33 14.54 -35.50
CA ASP A 101 -0.49 14.28 -36.70
C ASP A 101 -1.48 15.41 -36.92
N VAL A 102 -2.23 15.79 -35.89
CA VAL A 102 -3.19 16.93 -35.97
C VAL A 102 -2.47 18.23 -36.31
N ASN A 103 -1.33 18.51 -35.63
CA ASN A 103 -0.55 19.72 -35.92
C ASN A 103 -0.05 19.79 -37.36
N SER A 104 0.41 18.65 -37.89
CA SER A 104 0.86 18.55 -39.28
C SER A 104 -0.31 18.84 -40.28
N HIS A 105 -1.49 18.27 -40.04
CA HIS A 105 -2.67 18.52 -40.84
C HIS A 105 -3.14 19.96 -40.70
N PHE A 106 -3.17 20.50 -39.50
CA PHE A 106 -3.53 21.88 -39.21
C PHE A 106 -2.66 22.89 -39.98
N GLN A 107 -1.35 22.72 -39.94
CA GLN A 107 -0.43 23.58 -40.71
C GLN A 107 -0.74 23.60 -42.19
N LYS A 108 -0.97 22.42 -42.78
CA LYS A 108 -1.30 22.32 -44.24
C LYS A 108 -2.63 22.98 -44.56
N LEU A 109 -3.67 22.74 -43.77
CA LEU A 109 -4.99 23.31 -43.96
C LEU A 109 -4.99 24.82 -43.75
N PHE A 110 -4.32 25.32 -42.73
CA PHE A 110 -4.17 26.75 -42.47
C PHE A 110 -3.54 27.45 -43.67
N THR A 111 -2.40 26.95 -44.15
CA THR A 111 -1.70 27.54 -45.32
C THR A 111 -2.59 27.55 -46.60
N ARG A 112 -3.41 26.51 -46.79
CA ARG A 112 -4.34 26.43 -47.91
C ARG A 112 -5.50 27.43 -47.78
N LEU A 113 -6.11 27.56 -46.62
CA LEU A 113 -7.26 28.42 -46.38
C LEU A 113 -6.90 29.91 -46.41
N PHE A 114 -5.72 30.26 -45.92
CA PHE A 114 -5.25 31.65 -45.90
C PHE A 114 -4.47 32.05 -47.17
N GLY A 115 -4.19 31.12 -48.05
CA GLY A 115 -3.36 31.38 -49.23
C GLY A 115 -1.89 31.70 -48.89
N GLY A 116 -1.42 31.25 -47.74
CA GLY A 116 -0.06 31.47 -47.19
C GLY A 116 -0.04 31.60 -45.68
N GLY A 117 1.05 32.10 -45.14
CA GLY A 117 1.25 32.18 -43.71
C GLY A 117 1.65 30.85 -43.04
N SER A 118 1.63 30.81 -41.76
CA SER A 118 1.95 29.60 -40.97
C SER A 118 1.14 29.53 -39.68
N ALA A 119 0.83 28.34 -39.25
CA ALA A 119 0.23 28.12 -37.95
C ALA A 119 0.74 26.79 -37.37
N HIS A 120 0.73 26.69 -36.07
CA HIS A 120 1.06 25.46 -35.36
C HIS A 120 0.36 25.41 -33.99
N LEU A 121 0.17 24.21 -33.50
CA LEU A 121 -0.27 23.96 -32.15
C LEU A 121 0.94 23.93 -31.19
N LYS A 122 0.79 24.48 -30.02
CA LYS A 122 1.79 24.45 -28.97
C LYS A 122 1.17 23.86 -27.72
N LEU A 123 1.83 22.89 -27.10
CA LEU A 123 1.47 22.43 -25.77
C LEU A 123 1.86 23.47 -24.74
N ILE A 124 0.93 23.85 -23.88
CA ILE A 124 1.21 24.69 -22.72
C ILE A 124 1.98 23.86 -21.74
N GLU A 125 3.09 24.37 -21.21
CA GLU A 125 3.95 23.67 -20.27
C GLU A 125 3.15 23.20 -19.06
N ALA A 126 3.13 21.87 -18.84
CA ALA A 126 2.63 21.19 -17.66
C ALA A 126 3.64 20.12 -17.27
N GLU A 127 3.67 19.77 -15.99
CA GLU A 127 4.55 18.69 -15.50
C GLU A 127 4.22 17.34 -16.19
N ASP A 128 2.94 17.12 -16.46
CA ASP A 128 2.46 15.96 -17.22
C ASP A 128 1.89 16.39 -18.58
N PRO A 129 2.38 15.84 -19.71
CA PRO A 129 1.79 16.08 -21.03
C PRO A 129 0.31 15.74 -21.14
N LEU A 130 -0.21 14.83 -20.29
CA LEU A 130 -1.62 14.47 -20.26
C LEU A 130 -2.50 15.59 -19.68
N ASP A 131 -1.92 16.48 -18.87
CA ASP A 131 -2.58 17.64 -18.28
C ASP A 131 -2.28 18.94 -19.06
N ALA A 132 -1.46 18.85 -20.12
CA ALA A 132 -1.07 20.00 -20.91
C ALA A 132 -2.26 20.57 -21.67
N GLY A 133 -2.40 21.91 -21.64
CA GLY A 133 -3.31 22.62 -22.51
C GLY A 133 -2.75 22.74 -23.95
N ILE A 134 -3.59 23.13 -24.89
CA ILE A 134 -3.19 23.41 -26.29
C ILE A 134 -3.39 24.89 -26.57
N GLU A 135 -2.35 25.57 -27.04
CA GLU A 135 -2.39 26.93 -27.54
C GLU A 135 -2.23 26.93 -29.07
N ILE A 136 -3.06 27.73 -29.73
CA ILE A 136 -3.02 27.87 -31.17
C ILE A 136 -2.22 29.12 -31.53
N MET A 137 -1.10 28.90 -32.19
CA MET A 137 -0.23 29.96 -32.71
C MET A 137 -0.45 30.10 -34.22
N ALA A 138 -0.72 31.31 -34.68
CA ALA A 138 -0.98 31.56 -36.07
C ALA A 138 -0.36 32.86 -36.56
N SER A 139 0.11 32.85 -37.81
CA SER A 139 0.69 33.98 -38.54
C SER A 139 0.04 34.04 -39.89
N PRO A 140 -1.11 34.72 -40.05
CA PRO A 140 -1.69 34.99 -41.35
C PRO A 140 -0.74 35.77 -42.27
N PRO A 141 -0.93 35.73 -43.61
CA PRO A 141 -0.06 36.44 -44.53
C PRO A 141 0.09 37.91 -44.19
N GLY A 142 1.34 38.38 -44.07
CA GLY A 142 1.68 39.76 -43.72
C GLY A 142 1.60 40.11 -42.23
N LYS A 143 1.29 39.13 -41.35
CA LYS A 143 1.25 39.33 -39.90
C LYS A 143 2.34 38.54 -39.17
N LYS A 144 2.67 38.97 -37.96
CA LYS A 144 3.58 38.22 -37.08
C LYS A 144 2.85 37.05 -36.42
N LEU A 145 3.62 36.07 -36.01
CA LEU A 145 3.10 34.94 -35.23
C LEU A 145 2.52 35.43 -33.87
N GLN A 146 1.30 35.03 -33.59
CA GLN A 146 0.56 35.43 -32.40
C GLN A 146 -0.45 34.37 -32.01
N THR A 147 -0.99 34.44 -30.82
CA THR A 147 -2.04 33.53 -30.35
C THR A 147 -3.34 33.79 -31.10
N MET A 148 -4.16 32.73 -31.27
CA MET A 148 -5.45 32.83 -31.95
C MET A 148 -6.35 33.93 -31.39
N SER A 149 -6.30 34.21 -30.09
CA SER A 149 -7.09 35.24 -29.42
C SER A 149 -6.81 36.68 -29.92
N LEU A 150 -5.66 36.91 -30.50
CA LEU A 150 -5.22 38.21 -31.03
C LEU A 150 -5.52 38.39 -32.53
N LEU A 151 -6.10 37.40 -33.20
CA LEU A 151 -6.52 37.46 -34.60
C LEU A 151 -7.84 38.22 -34.74
N SER A 152 -8.13 38.71 -35.96
CA SER A 152 -9.45 39.26 -36.26
C SER A 152 -10.53 38.18 -36.29
N GLY A 153 -11.80 38.52 -36.06
CA GLY A 153 -12.88 37.53 -35.96
C GLY A 153 -12.99 36.59 -37.15
N GLY A 154 -12.78 37.08 -38.39
CA GLY A 154 -12.77 36.24 -39.61
C GLY A 154 -11.56 35.30 -39.65
N GLU A 155 -10.38 35.76 -39.22
CA GLU A 155 -9.18 34.94 -39.14
C GLU A 155 -9.31 33.88 -38.04
N GLN A 156 -9.93 34.22 -36.91
CA GLN A 156 -10.24 33.24 -35.86
C GLN A 156 -11.16 32.12 -36.37
N ALA A 157 -12.23 32.50 -37.11
CA ALA A 157 -13.17 31.55 -37.68
C ALA A 157 -12.50 30.59 -38.67
N LEU A 158 -11.65 31.10 -39.57
CA LEU A 158 -10.90 30.29 -40.54
C LEU A 158 -9.87 29.39 -39.84
N THR A 159 -9.20 29.88 -38.78
CA THR A 159 -8.24 29.11 -37.99
C THR A 159 -8.95 27.98 -37.24
N ALA A 160 -10.12 28.27 -36.66
CA ALA A 160 -10.95 27.25 -35.99
C ALA A 160 -11.42 26.18 -36.99
N LEU A 161 -11.85 26.56 -38.21
CA LEU A 161 -12.20 25.58 -39.24
C LEU A 161 -11.01 24.71 -39.63
N ALA A 162 -9.82 25.32 -39.82
CA ALA A 162 -8.61 24.55 -40.10
C ALA A 162 -8.32 23.49 -39.02
N LEU A 163 -8.51 23.85 -37.75
CA LEU A 163 -8.30 22.93 -36.65
C LEU A 163 -9.35 21.80 -36.63
N ILE A 164 -10.63 22.14 -36.79
CA ILE A 164 -11.71 21.14 -36.78
C ILE A 164 -11.52 20.10 -37.89
N PHE A 165 -11.10 20.53 -39.07
CA PHE A 165 -10.86 19.61 -40.18
C PHE A 165 -9.47 18.93 -40.15
N SER A 166 -8.62 19.27 -39.20
CA SER A 166 -7.31 18.61 -39.02
C SER A 166 -7.34 17.44 -38.03
N ALA A 167 -8.37 17.36 -37.20
CA ALA A 167 -8.61 16.27 -36.25
C ALA A 167 -9.35 15.12 -36.97
#